data_94c4d843cbf9dd994844e65a29d284cc
#
_entry.id   94c4d843cbf9dd994844e65a29d284cc
#
_cell.length_a   1.000
_cell.length_b   1.000
_cell.length_c   1.000
_cell.angle_alpha   90.00
_cell.angle_beta   90.00
_cell.angle_gamma   90.00
#
_symmetry.space_group_name_H-M   'P 1'
#
loop_
_entity.id
_entity.type
_entity.pdbx_description
1 polymer ?
#
loop_
_entity_poly.entity_id
_entity_poly.type
_entity_poly.pdbx_seq_one_letter_code
_entity_poly.pdbx_strand_id
1 'polypeptide(L)'
;MARPVTLFTGQWADLPLEDLAEKAAGWGFDGLELACWGDHFDVDQALSDPSYTDTRWEILRRHGLECFAISTHLVTQAVCDPVDERHRAVLPPDVWGDGDPEGVRRRAAEKVADAARAAAKLGVQVVNGFTGSSVWHMLYSFPPNDWDAIEAGYRDFADRWNPIIDVFDSEGVRYALEVHPTEIAYDFVTTRKALDAIDRREGFGINFDPSHFAHQSLDSVAFVDEFADRIYHVHVKDSRKRLDGRRSILGSHLNFGEAARGWDFVSPGHGDVDFEELFRALNRIGYEGPLSVEWEDAGMDREWGAQDALAFVRRTDFAPSVVAFDAAYER
;
A
#
# COMPACT_ATOMS: atom_id res chain seq x y z
N MET A 1 -11.39 13.08 16.57
CA MET A 1 -11.09 11.77 17.22
C MET A 1 -9.78 11.28 16.65
N ALA A 2 -9.00 10.49 17.38
CA ALA A 2 -7.84 9.83 16.80
C ALA A 2 -8.29 8.88 15.66
N ARG A 3 -7.45 8.72 14.64
CA ARG A 3 -7.74 7.82 13.52
C ARG A 3 -7.76 6.36 13.98
N PRO A 4 -8.53 5.46 13.34
CA PRO A 4 -8.38 4.03 13.57
C PRO A 4 -6.95 3.58 13.23
N VAL A 5 -6.36 2.70 14.04
CA VAL A 5 -5.07 2.10 13.76
C VAL A 5 -5.29 0.64 13.41
N THR A 6 -4.98 0.27 12.18
CA THR A 6 -5.15 -1.09 11.66
C THR A 6 -3.81 -1.77 11.47
N LEU A 7 -3.82 -3.11 11.40
CA LEU A 7 -2.66 -3.90 11.02
C LEU A 7 -2.86 -4.43 9.59
N PHE A 8 -1.92 -4.17 8.70
CA PHE A 8 -1.89 -4.83 7.40
C PHE A 8 -1.47 -6.29 7.58
N THR A 9 -2.27 -7.21 7.05
CA THR A 9 -2.10 -8.63 7.33
C THR A 9 -1.13 -9.34 6.38
N GLY A 10 -0.57 -8.63 5.41
CA GLY A 10 0.29 -9.21 4.36
C GLY A 10 1.52 -9.93 4.89
N GLN A 11 2.17 -9.39 5.92
CA GLN A 11 3.35 -9.98 6.56
C GLN A 11 3.02 -11.10 7.57
N TRP A 12 1.72 -11.42 7.72
CA TRP A 12 1.18 -12.40 8.66
C TRP A 12 0.46 -13.56 7.95
N ALA A 13 0.64 -13.68 6.62
CA ALA A 13 -0.09 -14.66 5.80
C ALA A 13 0.27 -16.14 6.11
N ASP A 14 1.23 -16.37 6.99
CA ASP A 14 1.56 -17.66 7.58
C ASP A 14 0.59 -18.08 8.71
N LEU A 15 -0.23 -17.15 9.21
CA LEU A 15 -1.23 -17.41 10.24
C LEU A 15 -2.64 -17.47 9.63
N PRO A 16 -3.55 -18.31 10.17
CA PRO A 16 -4.97 -18.17 9.89
C PRO A 16 -5.52 -16.80 10.32
N LEU A 17 -6.55 -16.30 9.63
CA LEU A 17 -7.16 -15.00 9.96
C LEU A 17 -7.67 -14.96 11.41
N GLU A 18 -8.28 -16.04 11.92
CA GLU A 18 -8.79 -16.10 13.29
C GLU A 18 -7.67 -15.88 14.31
N ASP A 19 -6.53 -16.56 14.13
CA ASP A 19 -5.39 -16.47 15.04
C ASP A 19 -4.77 -15.06 15.03
N LEU A 20 -4.69 -14.45 13.85
CA LEU A 20 -4.18 -13.09 13.73
C LEU A 20 -5.15 -12.06 14.30
N ALA A 21 -6.46 -12.25 14.11
CA ALA A 21 -7.49 -11.37 14.66
C ALA A 21 -7.46 -11.37 16.19
N GLU A 22 -7.34 -12.57 16.83
CA GLU A 22 -7.17 -12.68 18.28
C GLU A 22 -5.94 -11.91 18.77
N LYS A 23 -4.79 -12.10 18.09
CA LYS A 23 -3.54 -11.40 18.43
C LYS A 23 -3.68 -9.88 18.27
N ALA A 24 -4.14 -9.40 17.11
CA ALA A 24 -4.25 -7.98 16.83
C ALA A 24 -5.20 -7.26 17.80
N ALA A 25 -6.33 -7.87 18.12
CA ALA A 25 -7.24 -7.39 19.15
C ALA A 25 -6.59 -7.37 20.54
N GLY A 26 -5.86 -8.45 20.90
CA GLY A 26 -5.12 -8.53 22.15
C GLY A 26 -4.01 -7.48 22.28
N TRP A 27 -3.42 -7.05 21.18
CA TRP A 27 -2.45 -5.95 21.14
C TRP A 27 -3.10 -4.57 21.18
N GLY A 28 -4.38 -4.46 20.79
CA GLY A 28 -5.17 -3.23 20.85
C GLY A 28 -5.31 -2.49 19.52
N PHE A 29 -5.15 -3.17 18.38
CA PHE A 29 -5.51 -2.62 17.07
C PHE A 29 -7.03 -2.42 16.96
N ASP A 30 -7.46 -1.42 16.19
CA ASP A 30 -8.88 -1.15 15.93
C ASP A 30 -9.44 -2.00 14.78
N GLY A 31 -8.56 -2.55 13.94
CA GLY A 31 -8.97 -3.34 12.78
C GLY A 31 -7.81 -3.97 12.01
N LEU A 32 -8.17 -4.61 10.91
CA LEU A 32 -7.23 -5.22 9.98
C LEU A 32 -7.44 -4.66 8.57
N GLU A 33 -6.35 -4.52 7.84
CA GLU A 33 -6.34 -4.42 6.38
C GLU A 33 -6.04 -5.81 5.84
N LEU A 34 -7.01 -6.40 5.12
CA LEU A 34 -6.92 -7.81 4.76
C LEU A 34 -6.15 -8.03 3.46
N ALA A 35 -5.08 -8.81 3.51
CA ALA A 35 -4.36 -9.26 2.34
C ALA A 35 -5.18 -10.26 1.51
N CYS A 36 -5.21 -10.07 0.18
CA CYS A 36 -5.87 -11.00 -0.73
C CYS A 36 -4.98 -12.23 -1.04
N TRP A 37 -4.28 -12.73 -0.02
CA TRP A 37 -3.49 -13.97 -0.05
C TRP A 37 -3.40 -14.61 1.34
N GLY A 38 -2.94 -15.85 1.39
CA GLY A 38 -3.02 -16.65 2.60
C GLY A 38 -4.48 -17.03 2.92
N ASP A 39 -4.83 -17.13 4.21
CA ASP A 39 -6.21 -17.38 4.66
C ASP A 39 -7.00 -16.08 4.92
N HIS A 40 -6.44 -14.91 4.60
CA HIS A 40 -7.02 -13.66 5.07
C HIS A 40 -8.24 -13.23 4.26
N PHE A 41 -8.10 -13.09 2.95
CA PHE A 41 -9.22 -12.78 2.08
C PHE A 41 -9.04 -13.42 0.70
N ASP A 42 -10.00 -14.25 0.30
CA ASP A 42 -10.02 -14.91 -1.00
C ASP A 42 -11.06 -14.25 -1.90
N VAL A 43 -10.58 -13.62 -2.97
CA VAL A 43 -11.41 -12.88 -3.93
C VAL A 43 -12.41 -13.79 -4.64
N ASP A 44 -12.00 -15.01 -5.03
CA ASP A 44 -12.85 -15.94 -5.75
C ASP A 44 -13.96 -16.50 -4.85
N GLN A 45 -13.63 -16.81 -3.60
CA GLN A 45 -14.63 -17.23 -2.63
C GLN A 45 -15.63 -16.09 -2.33
N ALA A 46 -15.16 -14.86 -2.18
CA ALA A 46 -16.03 -13.71 -1.96
C ALA A 46 -17.02 -13.50 -3.11
N LEU A 47 -16.65 -13.85 -4.34
CA LEU A 47 -17.54 -13.74 -5.50
C LEU A 47 -18.47 -14.94 -5.69
N SER A 48 -18.01 -16.14 -5.37
CA SER A 48 -18.74 -17.40 -5.63
C SER A 48 -19.57 -17.90 -4.44
N ASP A 49 -19.17 -17.61 -3.21
CA ASP A 49 -19.90 -17.99 -1.99
C ASP A 49 -20.54 -16.76 -1.32
N PRO A 50 -21.88 -16.66 -1.34
CA PRO A 50 -22.59 -15.55 -0.71
C PRO A 50 -22.34 -15.39 0.81
N SER A 51 -21.92 -16.44 1.49
CA SER A 51 -21.68 -16.43 2.93
C SER A 51 -20.23 -16.08 3.31
N TYR A 52 -19.30 -16.07 2.36
CA TYR A 52 -17.88 -15.91 2.65
C TYR A 52 -17.55 -14.58 3.34
N THR A 53 -18.06 -13.47 2.84
CA THR A 53 -17.83 -12.15 3.43
C THR A 53 -18.43 -12.04 4.84
N ASP A 54 -19.60 -12.63 5.07
CA ASP A 54 -20.21 -12.69 6.40
C ASP A 54 -19.31 -13.47 7.37
N THR A 55 -18.73 -14.60 6.95
CA THR A 55 -17.78 -15.37 7.74
C THR A 55 -16.53 -14.57 8.10
N ARG A 56 -15.97 -13.78 7.17
CA ARG A 56 -14.84 -12.88 7.48
C ARG A 56 -15.23 -11.84 8.52
N TRP A 57 -16.40 -11.21 8.36
CA TRP A 57 -16.94 -10.27 9.34
C TRP A 57 -17.26 -10.90 10.70
N GLU A 58 -17.72 -12.13 10.75
CA GLU A 58 -17.95 -12.86 12.02
C GLU A 58 -16.63 -13.02 12.80
N ILE A 59 -15.54 -13.38 12.10
CA ILE A 59 -14.21 -13.45 12.71
C ILE A 59 -13.82 -12.08 13.29
N LEU A 60 -13.83 -11.03 12.48
CA LEU A 60 -13.42 -9.70 12.91
C LEU A 60 -14.26 -9.18 14.08
N ARG A 61 -15.59 -9.28 14.00
CA ARG A 61 -16.51 -8.80 15.03
C ARG A 61 -16.38 -9.55 16.34
N ARG A 62 -16.07 -10.85 16.30
CA ARG A 62 -15.81 -11.66 17.51
C ARG A 62 -14.69 -11.07 18.34
N HIS A 63 -13.70 -10.46 17.69
CA HIS A 63 -12.56 -9.84 18.32
C HIS A 63 -12.69 -8.29 18.41
N GLY A 64 -13.83 -7.71 18.01
CA GLY A 64 -14.05 -6.27 18.06
C GLY A 64 -13.23 -5.47 17.06
N LEU A 65 -12.84 -6.10 15.92
CA LEU A 65 -12.05 -5.48 14.86
C LEU A 65 -12.91 -5.02 13.71
N GLU A 66 -12.47 -3.94 13.05
CA GLU A 66 -13.02 -3.41 11.81
C GLU A 66 -12.13 -3.76 10.60
N CYS A 67 -12.67 -3.58 9.38
CA CYS A 67 -11.92 -3.67 8.14
C CYS A 67 -12.25 -2.47 7.26
N PHE A 68 -11.23 -1.73 6.81
CA PHE A 68 -11.39 -0.51 6.01
C PHE A 68 -10.89 -0.66 4.58
N ALA A 69 -10.01 -1.63 4.33
CA ALA A 69 -9.42 -1.90 3.04
C ALA A 69 -9.03 -3.36 2.89
N ILE A 70 -8.93 -3.81 1.63
CA ILE A 70 -8.25 -5.06 1.25
C ILE A 70 -7.04 -4.74 0.38
N SER A 71 -6.08 -5.65 0.28
CA SER A 71 -4.80 -5.43 -0.38
C SER A 71 -4.45 -6.51 -1.39
N THR A 72 -4.10 -6.09 -2.61
CA THR A 72 -3.89 -6.97 -3.78
C THR A 72 -2.47 -6.87 -4.36
N HIS A 73 -1.49 -6.37 -3.59
CA HIS A 73 -0.13 -6.05 -4.04
C HIS A 73 0.52 -7.12 -4.93
N LEU A 74 0.41 -8.40 -4.54
CA LEU A 74 1.07 -9.49 -5.27
C LEU A 74 0.54 -9.65 -6.69
N VAL A 75 -0.78 -9.57 -6.87
CA VAL A 75 -1.42 -9.76 -8.18
C VAL A 75 -1.30 -8.49 -9.03
N THR A 76 -1.47 -7.32 -8.42
CA THR A 76 -1.45 -6.05 -9.14
C THR A 76 -0.09 -5.71 -9.73
N GLN A 77 1.00 -6.18 -9.12
CA GLN A 77 2.36 -6.07 -9.69
C GLN A 77 2.43 -6.61 -11.12
N ALA A 78 1.76 -7.71 -11.40
CA ALA A 78 1.83 -8.35 -12.71
C ALA A 78 1.03 -7.65 -13.81
N VAL A 79 0.21 -6.63 -13.51
CA VAL A 79 -0.65 -5.97 -14.51
C VAL A 79 0.19 -5.27 -15.58
N CYS A 80 1.25 -4.53 -15.18
CA CYS A 80 2.10 -3.80 -16.12
C CYS A 80 3.55 -4.28 -16.16
N ASP A 81 3.98 -5.17 -15.25
CA ASP A 81 5.35 -5.66 -15.25
C ASP A 81 5.70 -6.46 -16.50
N PRO A 82 6.96 -6.43 -16.96
CA PRO A 82 7.51 -7.45 -17.84
C PRO A 82 7.64 -8.76 -17.07
N VAL A 83 6.57 -9.58 -17.11
CA VAL A 83 6.43 -10.81 -16.31
C VAL A 83 7.56 -11.80 -16.61
N ASP A 84 8.20 -12.31 -15.57
CA ASP A 84 9.24 -13.36 -15.60
C ASP A 84 9.07 -14.37 -14.44
N GLU A 85 9.99 -15.34 -14.33
CA GLU A 85 9.92 -16.42 -13.32
C GLU A 85 9.86 -15.91 -11.85
N ARG A 86 10.27 -14.68 -11.55
CA ARG A 86 10.17 -14.12 -10.20
C ARG A 86 8.71 -13.95 -9.77
N HIS A 87 7.83 -13.63 -10.71
CA HIS A 87 6.41 -13.46 -10.47
C HIS A 87 5.71 -14.79 -10.09
N ARG A 88 6.22 -15.92 -10.58
CA ARG A 88 5.66 -17.24 -10.27
C ARG A 88 5.59 -17.53 -8.77
N ALA A 89 6.54 -17.01 -8.01
CA ALA A 89 6.60 -17.25 -6.56
C ALA A 89 5.54 -16.49 -5.76
N VAL A 90 4.98 -15.41 -6.33
CA VAL A 90 4.05 -14.50 -5.64
C VAL A 90 2.64 -14.54 -6.21
N LEU A 91 2.46 -15.03 -7.44
CA LEU A 91 1.16 -15.07 -8.09
C LEU A 91 0.40 -16.36 -7.78
N PRO A 92 -0.93 -16.28 -7.60
CA PRO A 92 -1.78 -17.46 -7.54
C PRO A 92 -1.64 -18.32 -8.81
N PRO A 93 -1.79 -19.66 -8.70
CA PRO A 93 -1.63 -20.57 -9.84
C PRO A 93 -2.56 -20.27 -11.01
N ASP A 94 -3.77 -19.81 -10.76
CA ASP A 94 -4.75 -19.44 -11.79
C ASP A 94 -4.36 -18.16 -12.54
N VAL A 95 -3.71 -17.21 -11.87
CA VAL A 95 -3.14 -16.01 -12.50
C VAL A 95 -1.87 -16.35 -13.28
N TRP A 96 -0.97 -17.14 -12.71
CA TRP A 96 0.23 -17.58 -13.41
C TRP A 96 -0.09 -18.42 -14.67
N GLY A 97 -0.99 -19.40 -14.53
CA GLY A 97 -1.43 -20.28 -15.61
C GLY A 97 -0.26 -20.98 -16.30
N ASP A 98 -0.11 -20.75 -17.60
CA ASP A 98 0.96 -21.31 -18.45
C ASP A 98 2.26 -20.49 -18.44
N GLY A 99 2.28 -19.34 -17.73
CA GLY A 99 3.44 -18.46 -17.65
C GLY A 99 3.66 -17.59 -18.90
N ASP A 100 2.73 -17.60 -19.88
CA ASP A 100 2.79 -16.65 -20.98
C ASP A 100 2.65 -15.22 -20.43
N PRO A 101 3.65 -14.33 -20.61
CA PRO A 101 3.66 -13.03 -19.94
C PRO A 101 2.41 -12.19 -20.18
N GLU A 102 1.91 -12.14 -21.42
CA GLU A 102 0.71 -11.37 -21.71
C GLU A 102 -0.57 -12.04 -21.17
N GLY A 103 -0.60 -13.37 -21.16
CA GLY A 103 -1.65 -14.14 -20.51
C GLY A 103 -1.70 -13.89 -19.00
N VAL A 104 -0.55 -13.84 -18.34
CA VAL A 104 -0.43 -13.52 -16.91
C VAL A 104 -0.94 -12.10 -16.63
N ARG A 105 -0.46 -11.10 -17.38
CA ARG A 105 -0.88 -9.69 -17.25
C ARG A 105 -2.40 -9.53 -17.39
N ARG A 106 -3.01 -10.20 -18.37
CA ARG A 106 -4.46 -10.16 -18.57
C ARG A 106 -5.21 -10.81 -17.40
N ARG A 107 -4.80 -12.01 -16.94
CA ARG A 107 -5.44 -12.68 -15.80
C ARG A 107 -5.25 -11.89 -14.50
N ALA A 108 -4.12 -11.23 -14.33
CA ALA A 108 -3.90 -10.31 -13.22
C ALA A 108 -4.88 -9.13 -13.26
N ALA A 109 -5.07 -8.49 -14.41
CA ALA A 109 -6.02 -7.40 -14.59
C ALA A 109 -7.47 -7.85 -14.29
N GLU A 110 -7.88 -9.04 -14.76
CA GLU A 110 -9.17 -9.65 -14.46
C GLU A 110 -9.34 -9.86 -12.94
N LYS A 111 -8.33 -10.41 -12.26
CA LYS A 111 -8.35 -10.65 -10.80
C LYS A 111 -8.43 -9.33 -10.00
N VAL A 112 -7.78 -8.26 -10.47
CA VAL A 112 -7.87 -6.93 -9.82
C VAL A 112 -9.27 -6.34 -9.98
N ALA A 113 -9.89 -6.49 -11.15
CA ALA A 113 -11.28 -6.09 -11.36
C ALA A 113 -12.25 -6.91 -10.46
N ASP A 114 -11.96 -8.19 -10.25
CA ASP A 114 -12.71 -9.04 -9.33
C ASP A 114 -12.50 -8.62 -7.86
N ALA A 115 -11.31 -8.14 -7.50
CA ALA A 115 -11.07 -7.60 -6.16
C ALA A 115 -11.94 -6.36 -5.87
N ALA A 116 -12.21 -5.50 -6.86
CA ALA A 116 -13.17 -4.39 -6.67
C ALA A 116 -14.57 -4.90 -6.33
N ARG A 117 -15.08 -5.91 -7.06
CA ARG A 117 -16.37 -6.54 -6.79
C ARG A 117 -16.42 -7.22 -5.42
N ALA A 118 -15.34 -7.90 -5.05
CA ALA A 118 -15.21 -8.55 -3.75
C ALA A 118 -15.15 -7.53 -2.60
N ALA A 119 -14.45 -6.40 -2.78
CA ALA A 119 -14.42 -5.29 -1.83
C ALA A 119 -15.82 -4.69 -1.61
N ALA A 120 -16.57 -4.46 -2.70
CA ALA A 120 -17.95 -3.98 -2.61
C ALA A 120 -18.85 -4.96 -1.83
N LYS A 121 -18.72 -6.28 -2.07
CA LYS A 121 -19.45 -7.30 -1.31
C LYS A 121 -19.04 -7.36 0.16
N LEU A 122 -17.76 -7.16 0.46
CA LEU A 122 -17.28 -7.07 1.84
C LEU A 122 -17.74 -5.76 2.52
N GLY A 123 -18.12 -4.74 1.74
CA GLY A 123 -18.56 -3.44 2.24
C GLY A 123 -17.40 -2.50 2.54
N VAL A 124 -16.20 -2.72 1.98
CA VAL A 124 -15.05 -1.81 2.07
C VAL A 124 -14.92 -1.00 0.78
N GLN A 125 -14.38 0.20 0.90
CA GLN A 125 -14.34 1.16 -0.22
C GLN A 125 -12.95 1.36 -0.82
N VAL A 126 -11.92 0.72 -0.28
CA VAL A 126 -10.53 0.89 -0.72
C VAL A 126 -9.90 -0.47 -0.98
N VAL A 127 -9.25 -0.59 -2.13
CA VAL A 127 -8.36 -1.70 -2.47
C VAL A 127 -6.97 -1.14 -2.71
N ASN A 128 -6.01 -1.57 -1.90
CA ASN A 128 -4.61 -1.18 -2.02
C ASN A 128 -3.84 -2.14 -2.93
N GLY A 129 -2.79 -1.65 -3.56
CA GLY A 129 -1.90 -2.49 -4.33
C GLY A 129 -0.89 -1.72 -5.17
N PHE A 130 -0.22 -2.47 -6.03
CA PHE A 130 0.76 -2.00 -6.99
C PHE A 130 0.15 -1.85 -8.39
N THR A 131 0.94 -1.43 -9.35
CA THR A 131 0.52 -1.40 -10.76
C THR A 131 1.43 -2.22 -11.66
N GLY A 132 2.65 -2.47 -11.18
CA GLY A 132 3.77 -2.81 -12.03
C GLY A 132 4.19 -1.65 -12.94
N SER A 133 5.24 -1.88 -13.72
CA SER A 133 5.74 -0.90 -14.68
C SER A 133 6.53 -1.57 -15.78
N SER A 134 6.12 -1.40 -17.03
CA SER A 134 6.87 -1.89 -18.19
C SER A 134 8.17 -1.10 -18.44
N VAL A 135 8.36 0.05 -17.77
CA VAL A 135 9.51 0.96 -17.99
C VAL A 135 10.39 1.15 -16.75
N TRP A 136 10.10 0.49 -15.63
CA TRP A 136 10.91 0.60 -14.42
C TRP A 136 12.39 0.25 -14.64
N HIS A 137 12.70 -0.72 -15.49
CA HIS A 137 14.07 -1.11 -15.81
C HIS A 137 14.89 0.00 -16.52
N MET A 138 14.23 1.06 -17.00
CA MET A 138 14.86 2.24 -17.58
C MET A 138 15.17 3.35 -16.54
N LEU A 139 15.06 3.05 -15.24
CA LEU A 139 15.33 3.99 -14.15
C LEU A 139 16.70 4.65 -14.27
N TYR A 140 17.72 3.88 -14.65
CA TYR A 140 19.07 4.40 -14.88
C TYR A 140 19.27 4.73 -16.35
N SER A 141 19.51 6.02 -16.63
CA SER A 141 19.50 6.58 -18.00
C SER A 141 20.77 6.26 -18.82
N PHE A 142 21.35 5.07 -18.63
CA PHE A 142 22.43 4.55 -19.48
C PHE A 142 22.23 3.05 -19.74
N PRO A 143 22.16 2.58 -21.01
CA PRO A 143 22.12 3.40 -22.26
C PRO A 143 21.11 4.54 -22.20
N PRO A 144 21.28 5.59 -23.04
CA PRO A 144 20.37 6.74 -23.02
C PRO A 144 18.91 6.32 -23.10
N ASN A 145 18.05 6.92 -22.28
CA ASN A 145 16.63 6.62 -22.31
C ASN A 145 16.03 6.92 -23.68
N ASP A 146 15.24 6.00 -24.18
CA ASP A 146 14.30 6.21 -25.26
C ASP A 146 13.02 6.82 -24.70
N TRP A 147 12.83 8.13 -24.93
CA TRP A 147 11.66 8.83 -24.41
C TRP A 147 10.36 8.34 -25.04
N ASP A 148 10.37 7.89 -26.29
CA ASP A 148 9.19 7.30 -26.94
C ASP A 148 8.80 5.97 -26.25
N ALA A 149 9.79 5.19 -25.80
CA ALA A 149 9.55 3.98 -25.02
C ALA A 149 9.00 4.30 -23.61
N ILE A 150 9.52 5.34 -22.96
CA ILE A 150 8.97 5.80 -21.66
C ILE A 150 7.50 6.22 -21.82
N GLU A 151 7.19 7.05 -22.82
CA GLU A 151 5.80 7.45 -23.10
C GLU A 151 4.90 6.25 -23.48
N ALA A 152 5.46 5.26 -24.19
CA ALA A 152 4.74 4.02 -24.48
C ALA A 152 4.41 3.24 -23.22
N GLY A 153 5.28 3.25 -22.21
CA GLY A 153 5.02 2.62 -20.92
C GLY A 153 3.86 3.25 -20.15
N TYR A 154 3.75 4.58 -20.17
CA TYR A 154 2.59 5.24 -19.55
C TYR A 154 1.30 5.02 -20.34
N ARG A 155 1.36 4.86 -21.67
CA ARG A 155 0.20 4.44 -22.49
C ARG A 155 -0.19 3.01 -22.16
N ASP A 156 0.76 2.05 -22.09
CA ASP A 156 0.47 0.66 -21.69
C ASP A 156 -0.18 0.59 -20.30
N PHE A 157 0.30 1.40 -19.36
CA PHE A 157 -0.33 1.55 -18.05
C PHE A 157 -1.79 2.03 -18.19
N ALA A 158 -2.03 3.11 -18.91
CA ALA A 158 -3.37 3.66 -19.09
C ALA A 158 -4.31 2.68 -19.80
N ASP A 159 -3.84 2.01 -20.86
CA ASP A 159 -4.61 1.05 -21.63
C ASP A 159 -5.06 -0.16 -20.78
N ARG A 160 -4.22 -0.59 -19.82
CA ARG A 160 -4.54 -1.70 -18.91
C ARG A 160 -5.37 -1.27 -17.72
N TRP A 161 -5.07 -0.11 -17.13
CA TRP A 161 -5.73 0.31 -15.91
C TRP A 161 -7.06 1.00 -16.12
N ASN A 162 -7.29 1.69 -17.24
CA ASN A 162 -8.60 2.32 -17.49
C ASN A 162 -9.76 1.33 -17.45
N PRO A 163 -9.71 0.14 -18.09
CA PRO A 163 -10.79 -0.86 -17.96
C PRO A 163 -10.96 -1.39 -16.52
N ILE A 164 -9.88 -1.49 -15.75
CA ILE A 164 -9.94 -1.89 -14.34
C ILE A 164 -10.64 -0.79 -13.53
N ILE A 165 -10.25 0.47 -13.72
CA ILE A 165 -10.85 1.63 -13.03
C ILE A 165 -12.34 1.75 -13.36
N ASP A 166 -12.78 1.41 -14.59
CA ASP A 166 -14.20 1.36 -14.94
C ASP A 166 -14.98 0.41 -14.01
N VAL A 167 -14.39 -0.73 -13.64
CA VAL A 167 -15.02 -1.65 -12.69
C VAL A 167 -15.03 -1.05 -11.28
N PHE A 168 -13.92 -0.46 -10.83
CA PHE A 168 -13.86 0.22 -9.52
C PHE A 168 -14.92 1.30 -9.41
N ASP A 169 -15.05 2.15 -10.43
CA ASP A 169 -16.06 3.21 -10.48
C ASP A 169 -17.48 2.64 -10.42
N SER A 170 -17.75 1.53 -11.17
CA SER A 170 -19.07 0.90 -11.19
C SER A 170 -19.46 0.25 -9.86
N GLU A 171 -18.49 -0.23 -9.08
CA GLU A 171 -18.69 -0.85 -7.78
C GLU A 171 -18.66 0.17 -6.61
N GLY A 172 -18.35 1.44 -6.89
CA GLY A 172 -18.21 2.48 -5.88
C GLY A 172 -17.01 2.25 -4.94
N VAL A 173 -15.99 1.57 -5.44
CA VAL A 173 -14.74 1.26 -4.74
C VAL A 173 -13.60 2.07 -5.36
N ARG A 174 -12.59 2.43 -4.58
CA ARG A 174 -11.41 3.17 -5.02
C ARG A 174 -10.19 2.28 -5.01
N TYR A 175 -9.39 2.39 -6.05
CA TYR A 175 -8.05 1.81 -6.05
C TYR A 175 -7.04 2.79 -5.47
N ALA A 176 -6.16 2.31 -4.60
CA ALA A 176 -5.10 3.11 -3.99
C ALA A 176 -3.73 2.49 -4.31
N LEU A 177 -3.01 3.12 -5.26
CA LEU A 177 -1.65 2.72 -5.62
C LEU A 177 -0.68 3.05 -4.49
N GLU A 178 0.09 2.09 -4.04
CA GLU A 178 1.26 2.36 -3.23
C GLU A 178 2.39 2.90 -4.13
N VAL A 179 2.75 4.18 -3.91
CA VAL A 179 3.82 4.86 -4.64
C VAL A 179 5.16 4.30 -4.19
N HIS A 180 5.75 3.45 -5.03
CA HIS A 180 6.81 2.51 -4.64
C HIS A 180 7.84 2.34 -5.77
N PRO A 181 9.15 2.23 -5.47
CA PRO A 181 10.14 1.77 -6.44
C PRO A 181 9.71 0.43 -7.04
N THR A 182 9.78 0.30 -8.35
CA THR A 182 9.29 -0.73 -9.25
C THR A 182 7.97 -0.43 -9.94
N GLU A 183 7.17 0.49 -9.39
CA GLU A 183 5.87 0.86 -9.94
C GLU A 183 5.98 1.94 -11.02
N ILE A 184 4.86 2.21 -11.70
CA ILE A 184 4.77 3.30 -12.67
C ILE A 184 4.94 4.67 -12.00
N ALA A 185 4.62 4.78 -10.72
CA ALA A 185 4.81 5.95 -9.88
C ALA A 185 5.65 5.59 -8.64
N TYR A 186 6.77 6.29 -8.44
CA TYR A 186 7.70 6.07 -7.33
C TYR A 186 8.25 7.38 -6.72
N ASP A 187 7.87 8.53 -7.29
CA ASP A 187 8.22 9.87 -6.84
C ASP A 187 7.17 10.90 -7.30
N PHE A 188 7.39 12.19 -7.03
CA PHE A 188 6.47 13.27 -7.40
C PHE A 188 6.23 13.35 -8.92
N VAL A 189 7.29 13.23 -9.71
CA VAL A 189 7.23 13.40 -11.16
C VAL A 189 6.48 12.27 -11.81
N THR A 190 6.81 11.05 -11.42
CA THR A 190 6.19 9.83 -11.95
C THR A 190 4.76 9.68 -11.48
N THR A 191 4.43 10.11 -10.25
CA THR A 191 3.05 10.15 -9.75
C THR A 191 2.16 11.09 -10.56
N ARG A 192 2.63 12.35 -10.79
CA ARG A 192 1.88 13.28 -11.68
C ARG A 192 1.65 12.66 -13.05
N LYS A 193 2.69 12.07 -13.63
CA LYS A 193 2.64 11.49 -14.97
C LYS A 193 1.69 10.29 -15.05
N ALA A 194 1.69 9.43 -14.04
CA ALA A 194 0.78 8.30 -13.95
C ALA A 194 -0.68 8.76 -13.82
N LEU A 195 -0.96 9.72 -12.93
CA LEU A 195 -2.30 10.28 -12.80
C LEU A 195 -2.76 10.95 -14.10
N ASP A 196 -1.91 11.74 -14.77
CA ASP A 196 -2.24 12.39 -16.03
C ASP A 196 -2.50 11.37 -17.15
N ALA A 197 -1.78 10.25 -17.19
CA ALA A 197 -1.96 9.19 -18.18
C ALA A 197 -3.36 8.54 -18.14
N ILE A 198 -4.01 8.53 -16.98
CA ILE A 198 -5.37 8.01 -16.78
C ILE A 198 -6.41 9.13 -16.63
N ASP A 199 -6.13 10.33 -17.18
CA ASP A 199 -7.02 11.49 -17.09
C ASP A 199 -7.44 11.86 -15.65
N ARG A 200 -6.57 11.60 -14.68
CA ARG A 200 -6.75 11.88 -13.23
C ARG A 200 -8.10 11.35 -12.69
N ARG A 201 -8.52 10.17 -13.13
CA ARG A 201 -9.80 9.55 -12.70
C ARG A 201 -9.86 9.42 -11.18
N GLU A 202 -11.03 9.73 -10.60
CA GLU A 202 -11.23 9.73 -9.13
C GLU A 202 -11.26 8.31 -8.54
N GLY A 203 -11.57 7.27 -9.33
CA GLY A 203 -11.51 5.88 -8.90
C GLY A 203 -10.09 5.38 -8.60
N PHE A 204 -9.05 6.17 -8.97
CA PHE A 204 -7.64 5.84 -8.75
C PHE A 204 -6.94 6.92 -7.93
N GLY A 205 -6.35 6.53 -6.82
CA GLY A 205 -5.60 7.39 -5.92
C GLY A 205 -4.39 6.70 -5.33
N ILE A 206 -4.03 7.06 -4.13
CA ILE A 206 -2.75 6.74 -3.51
C ILE A 206 -2.97 6.08 -2.15
N ASN A 207 -2.35 4.93 -1.95
CA ASN A 207 -1.96 4.41 -0.65
C ASN A 207 -0.59 5.02 -0.33
N PHE A 208 -0.56 5.95 0.60
CA PHE A 208 0.68 6.66 0.92
C PHE A 208 1.50 5.88 1.96
N ASP A 209 2.69 5.42 1.55
CA ASP A 209 3.70 4.81 2.42
C ASP A 209 4.94 5.72 2.51
N PRO A 210 5.20 6.35 3.66
CA PRO A 210 6.32 7.27 3.82
C PRO A 210 7.69 6.59 3.79
N SER A 211 7.77 5.27 4.03
CA SER A 211 9.04 4.55 4.07
C SER A 211 9.75 4.57 2.72
N HIS A 212 8.99 4.51 1.62
CA HIS A 212 9.51 4.57 0.26
C HIS A 212 10.01 5.97 -0.12
N PHE A 213 9.56 7.00 0.58
CA PHE A 213 10.04 8.38 0.44
C PHE A 213 11.31 8.60 1.27
N ALA A 214 11.34 8.11 2.50
CA ALA A 214 12.43 8.32 3.43
C ALA A 214 13.77 7.78 2.87
N HIS A 215 13.79 6.55 2.36
CA HIS A 215 15.03 6.00 1.79
C HIS A 215 15.48 6.71 0.49
N GLN A 216 14.55 7.28 -0.28
CA GLN A 216 14.84 8.10 -1.46
C GLN A 216 15.21 9.55 -1.10
N SER A 217 15.08 9.95 0.18
CA SER A 217 15.24 11.34 0.64
C SER A 217 14.23 12.31 0.00
N LEU A 218 13.01 11.84 -0.27
CA LEU A 218 11.90 12.64 -0.73
C LEU A 218 11.16 13.25 0.47
N ASP A 219 10.52 14.40 0.27
CA ASP A 219 9.73 15.09 1.27
C ASP A 219 8.32 14.49 1.34
N SER A 220 8.06 13.70 2.37
CA SER A 220 6.76 13.06 2.63
C SER A 220 5.63 14.06 2.86
N VAL A 221 5.93 15.17 3.55
CA VAL A 221 4.95 16.23 3.87
C VAL A 221 4.52 16.96 2.61
N ALA A 222 5.50 17.38 1.80
CA ALA A 222 5.23 18.03 0.53
C ALA A 222 4.43 17.12 -0.42
N PHE A 223 4.68 15.80 -0.39
CA PHE A 223 3.93 14.86 -1.21
C PHE A 223 2.47 14.77 -0.78
N VAL A 224 2.20 14.65 0.52
CA VAL A 224 0.83 14.63 1.06
C VAL A 224 0.08 15.93 0.73
N ASP A 225 0.75 17.08 0.87
CA ASP A 225 0.14 18.37 0.56
C ASP A 225 -0.16 18.51 -0.96
N GLU A 226 0.72 18.01 -1.84
CA GLU A 226 0.52 18.09 -3.29
C GLU A 226 -0.59 17.17 -3.81
N PHE A 227 -0.68 15.95 -3.26
CA PHE A 227 -1.65 14.94 -3.69
C PHE A 227 -2.80 14.76 -2.70
N ALA A 228 -3.15 15.80 -1.96
CA ALA A 228 -4.14 15.80 -0.89
C ALA A 228 -5.50 15.18 -1.28
N ASP A 229 -5.95 15.43 -2.50
CA ASP A 229 -7.22 14.92 -3.06
C ASP A 229 -7.14 13.45 -3.51
N ARG A 230 -5.96 12.84 -3.42
CA ARG A 230 -5.68 11.48 -3.90
C ARG A 230 -5.23 10.51 -2.82
N ILE A 231 -4.99 10.97 -1.60
CA ILE A 231 -4.62 10.08 -0.48
C ILE A 231 -5.88 9.36 0.01
N TYR A 232 -6.03 8.10 -0.41
CA TYR A 232 -7.18 7.27 -0.06
C TYR A 232 -6.90 6.31 1.08
N HIS A 233 -5.62 5.96 1.27
CA HIS A 233 -5.15 5.10 2.34
C HIS A 233 -3.75 5.52 2.78
N VAL A 234 -3.36 5.13 3.99
CA VAL A 234 -2.03 5.44 4.56
C VAL A 234 -1.47 4.20 5.22
N HIS A 235 -0.32 3.75 4.73
CA HIS A 235 0.52 2.80 5.44
C HIS A 235 1.43 3.52 6.43
N VAL A 236 1.54 2.97 7.61
CA VAL A 236 2.53 3.38 8.61
C VAL A 236 3.65 2.35 8.61
N LYS A 237 4.66 2.65 7.82
CA LYS A 237 5.88 1.86 7.62
C LYS A 237 7.09 2.79 7.70
N ASP A 238 8.21 2.30 8.15
CA ASP A 238 9.40 3.11 8.33
C ASP A 238 10.61 2.48 7.65
N SER A 239 11.58 3.31 7.29
CA SER A 239 12.85 2.86 6.74
C SER A 239 14.00 3.67 7.31
N ARG A 240 15.17 3.04 7.42
CA ARG A 240 16.38 3.67 7.93
C ARG A 240 17.51 3.57 6.93
N LYS A 241 18.10 4.71 6.59
CA LYS A 241 19.35 4.77 5.82
C LYS A 241 20.54 4.43 6.73
N ARG A 242 21.47 3.65 6.19
CA ARG A 242 22.70 3.22 6.86
C ARG A 242 23.92 3.53 5.99
N LEU A 243 23.90 4.72 5.36
CA LEU A 243 24.97 5.16 4.44
C LEU A 243 26.21 5.55 5.24
N ASP A 244 27.32 4.87 4.99
CA ASP A 244 28.60 5.02 5.68
C ASP A 244 29.78 5.27 4.71
N GLY A 245 29.47 5.61 3.47
CA GLY A 245 30.45 5.75 2.38
C GLY A 245 30.87 4.42 1.71
N ARG A 246 30.33 3.28 2.17
CA ARG A 246 30.60 1.95 1.60
C ARG A 246 29.32 1.26 1.12
N ARG A 247 28.19 1.52 1.77
CA ARG A 247 26.87 0.97 1.44
C ARG A 247 26.15 1.87 0.47
N SER A 248 25.59 1.26 -0.59
CA SER A 248 24.88 2.01 -1.63
C SER A 248 23.39 2.14 -1.32
N ILE A 249 22.82 3.31 -1.62
CA ILE A 249 21.37 3.53 -1.61
C ILE A 249 20.66 2.63 -2.64
N LEU A 250 21.35 2.16 -3.68
CA LEU A 250 20.80 1.24 -4.70
C LEU A 250 20.64 -0.21 -4.21
N GLY A 251 21.09 -0.53 -2.98
CA GLY A 251 20.86 -1.83 -2.35
C GLY A 251 21.77 -2.97 -2.80
N SER A 252 22.59 -2.79 -3.84
CA SER A 252 23.63 -3.74 -4.31
C SER A 252 23.14 -5.18 -4.62
N HIS A 253 21.87 -5.32 -5.04
CA HIS A 253 21.19 -6.60 -5.28
C HIS A 253 21.09 -7.52 -4.03
N LEU A 254 21.20 -6.93 -2.83
CA LEU A 254 21.08 -7.63 -1.56
C LEU A 254 19.60 -7.69 -1.14
N ASN A 255 19.21 -8.75 -0.44
CA ASN A 255 17.89 -8.88 0.13
C ASN A 255 17.69 -7.92 1.31
N PHE A 256 16.42 -7.62 1.64
CA PHE A 256 16.09 -6.92 2.87
C PHE A 256 16.60 -7.70 4.10
N GLY A 257 17.03 -6.98 5.12
CA GLY A 257 17.64 -7.55 6.32
C GLY A 257 19.16 -7.80 6.22
N GLU A 258 19.77 -7.74 5.03
CA GLU A 258 21.21 -7.93 4.87
C GLU A 258 22.01 -6.70 5.33
N ALA A 259 22.94 -6.90 6.25
CA ALA A 259 23.66 -5.81 6.92
C ALA A 259 24.45 -4.89 5.99
N ALA A 260 24.79 -5.34 4.77
CA ALA A 260 25.52 -4.54 3.79
C ALA A 260 24.63 -3.65 2.91
N ARG A 261 23.28 -3.73 3.02
CA ARG A 261 22.39 -2.77 2.36
C ARG A 261 22.58 -1.36 2.90
N GLY A 262 22.43 -0.36 2.04
CA GLY A 262 22.53 1.06 2.40
C GLY A 262 21.29 1.61 3.11
N TRP A 263 20.19 0.88 3.10
CA TRP A 263 18.94 1.17 3.80
C TRP A 263 18.12 -0.10 3.98
N ASP A 264 17.21 -0.11 4.92
CA ASP A 264 16.32 -1.22 5.18
C ASP A 264 15.02 -0.73 5.81
N PHE A 265 13.96 -1.57 5.77
CA PHE A 265 12.77 -1.33 6.57
C PHE A 265 13.07 -1.59 8.04
N VAL A 266 12.42 -0.82 8.89
CA VAL A 266 12.46 -0.93 10.34
C VAL A 266 11.08 -0.66 10.92
N SER A 267 10.82 -1.14 12.12
CA SER A 267 9.56 -0.88 12.83
C SER A 267 9.26 0.62 12.89
N PRO A 268 8.00 1.05 12.70
CA PRO A 268 7.60 2.45 12.77
C PRO A 268 8.11 3.18 14.02
N GLY A 269 8.74 4.33 13.82
CA GLY A 269 9.38 5.13 14.88
C GLY A 269 10.85 4.78 15.15
N HIS A 270 11.42 3.80 14.46
CA HIS A 270 12.83 3.43 14.54
C HIS A 270 13.66 3.85 13.31
N GLY A 271 13.02 4.47 12.31
CA GLY A 271 13.64 4.87 11.04
C GLY A 271 13.87 6.37 10.90
N ASP A 272 13.77 6.80 9.65
CA ASP A 272 14.06 8.18 9.23
C ASP A 272 12.77 8.96 8.89
N VAL A 273 11.56 8.35 9.01
CA VAL A 273 10.30 9.03 8.75
C VAL A 273 9.95 9.97 9.88
N ASP A 274 9.68 11.26 9.56
CA ASP A 274 9.14 12.22 10.51
C ASP A 274 7.61 12.07 10.61
N PHE A 275 7.17 11.12 11.41
CA PHE A 275 5.74 10.83 11.59
C PHE A 275 4.97 11.98 12.25
N GLU A 276 5.61 12.80 13.09
CA GLU A 276 4.93 13.94 13.70
C GLU A 276 4.51 14.94 12.63
N GLU A 277 5.44 15.36 11.75
CA GLU A 277 5.13 16.28 10.67
C GLU A 277 4.22 15.64 9.62
N LEU A 278 4.34 14.33 9.37
CA LEU A 278 3.42 13.59 8.50
C LEU A 278 1.97 13.63 9.04
N PHE A 279 1.75 13.34 10.31
CA PHE A 279 0.40 13.37 10.90
C PHE A 279 -0.18 14.80 10.94
N ARG A 280 0.67 15.82 11.10
CA ARG A 280 0.25 17.23 10.91
C ARG A 280 -0.21 17.48 9.46
N ALA A 281 0.48 16.94 8.46
CA ALA A 281 0.09 17.04 7.06
C ALA A 281 -1.25 16.33 6.81
N LEU A 282 -1.42 15.10 7.31
CA LEU A 282 -2.69 14.38 7.21
C LEU A 282 -3.86 15.13 7.89
N ASN A 283 -3.58 15.82 9.00
CA ASN A 283 -4.58 16.70 9.62
C ASN A 283 -4.94 17.90 8.73
N ARG A 284 -3.95 18.53 8.07
CA ARG A 284 -4.19 19.68 7.18
C ARG A 284 -5.06 19.31 5.99
N ILE A 285 -4.86 18.14 5.40
CA ILE A 285 -5.64 17.67 4.26
C ILE A 285 -7.00 17.06 4.66
N GLY A 286 -7.28 16.93 5.97
CA GLY A 286 -8.53 16.34 6.47
C GLY A 286 -8.63 14.84 6.27
N TYR A 287 -7.51 14.11 6.26
CA TYR A 287 -7.54 12.65 6.16
C TYR A 287 -8.09 12.02 7.45
N GLU A 288 -9.20 11.29 7.34
CA GLU A 288 -9.90 10.63 8.45
C GLU A 288 -9.85 9.08 8.35
N GLY A 289 -9.22 8.55 7.29
CA GLY A 289 -9.07 7.11 7.09
C GLY A 289 -8.15 6.45 8.13
N PRO A 290 -8.03 5.11 8.09
CA PRO A 290 -7.18 4.38 9.03
C PRO A 290 -5.69 4.68 8.79
N LEU A 291 -4.90 4.52 9.86
CA LEU A 291 -3.46 4.41 9.82
C LEU A 291 -3.12 2.92 9.88
N SER A 292 -2.75 2.35 8.75
CA SER A 292 -2.52 0.90 8.63
C SER A 292 -1.04 0.59 8.85
N VAL A 293 -0.72 -0.07 9.95
CA VAL A 293 0.66 -0.49 10.24
C VAL A 293 1.04 -1.62 9.29
N GLU A 294 1.92 -1.31 8.35
CA GLU A 294 2.63 -2.30 7.55
C GLU A 294 3.97 -2.57 8.20
N TRP A 295 4.01 -3.62 9.02
CA TRP A 295 5.16 -3.88 9.85
C TRP A 295 6.20 -4.75 9.15
N GLU A 296 7.41 -4.20 8.96
CA GLU A 296 8.57 -4.89 8.43
C GLU A 296 9.84 -4.46 9.19
N ASP A 297 10.49 -5.42 9.85
CA ASP A 297 11.82 -5.24 10.45
C ASP A 297 12.50 -6.60 10.60
N ALA A 298 13.53 -6.85 9.80
CA ALA A 298 14.28 -8.09 9.86
C ALA A 298 15.13 -8.26 11.14
N GLY A 299 15.32 -7.18 11.92
CA GLY A 299 16.13 -7.16 13.14
C GLY A 299 15.31 -7.22 14.43
N MET A 300 13.97 -7.33 14.34
CA MET A 300 13.07 -7.26 15.49
C MET A 300 12.07 -8.42 15.49
N ASP A 301 11.68 -8.90 16.67
CA ASP A 301 10.57 -9.85 16.79
C ASP A 301 9.28 -9.20 16.33
N ARG A 302 8.54 -9.87 15.42
CA ARG A 302 7.38 -9.27 14.77
C ARG A 302 6.21 -9.00 15.70
N GLU A 303 5.97 -9.87 16.69
CA GLU A 303 4.85 -9.67 17.62
C GLU A 303 5.15 -8.53 18.60
N TRP A 304 6.40 -8.45 19.06
CA TRP A 304 6.83 -7.31 19.85
C TRP A 304 6.80 -6.01 19.04
N GLY A 305 7.31 -6.05 17.82
CA GLY A 305 7.39 -4.88 16.94
C GLY A 305 6.04 -4.34 16.52
N ALA A 306 5.05 -5.22 16.24
CA ALA A 306 3.69 -4.78 15.93
C ALA A 306 3.05 -4.02 17.10
N GLN A 307 3.26 -4.48 18.34
CA GLN A 307 2.77 -3.81 19.54
C GLN A 307 3.50 -2.47 19.79
N ASP A 308 4.81 -2.44 19.57
CA ASP A 308 5.62 -1.23 19.70
C ASP A 308 5.21 -0.19 18.66
N ALA A 309 5.01 -0.59 17.39
CA ALA A 309 4.51 0.26 16.33
C ALA A 309 3.12 0.84 16.64
N LEU A 310 2.20 0.02 17.14
CA LEU A 310 0.88 0.48 17.57
C LEU A 310 1.00 1.53 18.68
N ALA A 311 1.82 1.27 19.70
CA ALA A 311 2.03 2.21 20.81
C ALA A 311 2.65 3.51 20.30
N PHE A 312 3.58 3.45 19.35
CA PHE A 312 4.17 4.60 18.69
C PHE A 312 3.12 5.44 17.95
N VAL A 313 2.30 4.82 17.08
CA VAL A 313 1.26 5.51 16.32
C VAL A 313 0.26 6.18 17.27
N ARG A 314 -0.25 5.46 18.25
CA ARG A 314 -1.20 6.00 19.23
C ARG A 314 -0.67 7.20 20.02
N ARG A 315 0.62 7.24 20.27
CA ARG A 315 1.29 8.37 20.96
C ARG A 315 1.50 9.56 20.03
N THR A 316 1.70 9.31 18.73
CA THR A 316 2.14 10.33 17.76
C THR A 316 0.97 10.89 16.95
N ASP A 317 -0.09 10.11 16.70
CA ASP A 317 -1.30 10.60 16.02
C ASP A 317 -2.16 11.40 17.00
N PHE A 318 -2.22 12.69 16.77
CA PHE A 318 -3.02 13.65 17.55
C PHE A 318 -3.99 14.41 16.67
N ALA A 319 -5.15 14.74 17.23
CA ALA A 319 -6.10 15.63 16.59
C ALA A 319 -5.63 17.09 16.65
N PRO A 320 -5.93 17.91 15.63
CA PRO A 320 -5.65 19.33 15.68
C PRO A 320 -6.45 20.00 16.80
N SER A 321 -5.96 21.14 17.31
CA SER A 321 -6.72 21.94 18.28
C SER A 321 -8.01 22.46 17.63
N VAL A 322 -9.12 22.28 18.32
CA VAL A 322 -10.43 22.84 17.92
C VAL A 322 -10.68 24.24 18.48
N VAL A 323 -9.75 24.73 19.30
CA VAL A 323 -9.85 26.06 19.95
C VAL A 323 -8.63 26.87 19.49
N ALA A 324 -8.91 28.05 18.92
CA ALA A 324 -7.87 29.02 18.61
C ALA A 324 -7.17 29.47 19.90
N PHE A 325 -5.85 29.64 19.83
CA PHE A 325 -5.03 30.08 21.00
C PHE A 325 -5.53 31.38 21.62
N ASP A 326 -6.07 32.28 20.79
CA ASP A 326 -6.55 33.61 21.15
C ASP A 326 -8.08 33.68 21.32
N ALA A 327 -8.79 32.56 21.19
CA ALA A 327 -10.27 32.51 21.36
C ALA A 327 -10.75 33.09 22.70
N ALA A 328 -9.92 33.02 23.73
CA ALA A 328 -10.23 33.64 25.04
C ALA A 328 -10.22 35.18 25.01
N TYR A 329 -9.68 35.80 23.98
CA TYR A 329 -9.56 37.27 23.82
C TYR A 329 -10.56 37.82 22.81
N GLU A 330 -11.22 36.95 22.02
CA GLU A 330 -12.34 37.33 21.16
C GLU A 330 -13.58 37.58 22.04
N ARG A 331 -13.92 38.86 22.23
CA ARG A 331 -15.10 39.32 23.00
C ARG A 331 -16.13 39.96 22.08
#